data_501396c6531ba7e9c54b0754631125d5
#
_entry.id   501396c6531ba7e9c54b0754631125d5
#
_cell.length_a   1.000
_cell.length_b   1.000
_cell.length_c   1.000
_cell.angle_alpha   90.00
_cell.angle_beta   90.00
_cell.angle_gamma   90.00
#
_symmetry.space_group_name_H-M   'P 1'
#
loop_
_entity.id
_entity.type
_entity.pdbx_description
1 polymer ?
#
loop_
_entity_poly.entity_id
_entity_poly.type
_entity_poly.pdbx_seq_one_letter_code
_entity_poly.pdbx_strand_id
1 'polypeptide(L)'
;TIIRLNYAIDLRYGILLDIAQKVASQHPIDLTMGNVNVIWQGDANAIVLRAFTLCQSPPVILNLSGPETVSVRHLANRFGEIFDTLPIFESEESETSLLTNTSRCHKIFGYPQVPLDQMIEWVAYWVQINGITLNKPTKFEIRNGQF
;
A
#
# COMPACT_ATOMS: atom_id res chain seq x y z
N THR A 1 4.79 21.42 9.25
CA THR A 1 5.08 19.97 9.12
C THR A 1 5.01 19.57 7.66
N ILE A 2 5.97 18.77 7.20
CA ILE A 2 6.00 18.16 5.86
C ILE A 2 5.71 16.68 6.01
N ILE A 3 4.59 16.20 5.44
CA ILE A 3 4.22 14.79 5.42
C ILE A 3 4.72 14.16 4.11
N ARG A 4 5.49 13.08 4.22
CA ARG A 4 5.90 12.22 3.12
C ARG A 4 5.08 10.94 3.20
N LEU A 5 3.97 10.92 2.46
CA LEU A 5 3.05 9.80 2.41
C LEU A 5 3.54 8.75 1.41
N ASN A 6 3.48 7.46 1.79
CA ASN A 6 3.75 6.34 0.91
C ASN A 6 2.59 5.33 0.97
N TYR A 7 2.08 4.94 -0.19
CA TYR A 7 1.05 3.92 -0.46
C TYR A 7 -0.14 3.92 0.52
N ALA A 8 -0.91 5.02 0.51
CA ALA A 8 -2.21 5.03 1.16
C ALA A 8 -3.23 4.22 0.34
N ILE A 9 -3.95 3.33 1.02
CA ILE A 9 -4.89 2.39 0.43
C ILE A 9 -6.33 2.86 0.63
N ASP A 10 -7.08 2.92 -0.46
CA ASP A 10 -8.55 3.09 -0.52
C ASP A 10 -9.10 1.92 -1.35
N LEU A 11 -10.38 1.57 -1.19
CA LEU A 11 -10.99 0.47 -1.97
C LEU A 11 -11.04 0.75 -3.48
N ARG A 12 -11.00 2.03 -3.87
CA ARG A 12 -11.09 2.46 -5.26
C ARG A 12 -9.72 2.71 -5.91
N TYR A 13 -8.64 2.70 -5.11
CA TYR A 13 -7.30 3.03 -5.56
C TYR A 13 -6.25 2.51 -4.57
N GLY A 14 -5.14 2.07 -5.08
CA GLY A 14 -3.98 1.67 -4.28
C GLY A 14 -3.38 0.36 -4.72
N ILE A 15 -2.17 0.10 -4.24
CA ILE A 15 -1.37 -1.06 -4.66
C ILE A 15 -2.06 -2.40 -4.36
N LEU A 16 -2.80 -2.51 -3.24
CA LEU A 16 -3.55 -3.73 -2.93
C LEU A 16 -4.64 -3.99 -3.96
N LEU A 17 -5.31 -2.93 -4.44
CA LEU A 17 -6.32 -3.05 -5.49
C LEU A 17 -5.69 -3.48 -6.83
N ASP A 18 -4.56 -2.87 -7.22
CA ASP A 18 -3.87 -3.24 -8.46
C ASP A 18 -3.46 -4.72 -8.44
N ILE A 19 -2.87 -5.20 -7.33
CA ILE A 19 -2.48 -6.61 -7.17
C ILE A 19 -3.72 -7.51 -7.21
N ALA A 20 -4.77 -7.20 -6.45
CA ALA A 20 -5.99 -7.99 -6.38
C ALA A 20 -6.68 -8.11 -7.76
N GLN A 21 -6.76 -7.01 -8.50
CA GLN A 21 -7.32 -7.01 -9.85
C GLN A 21 -6.50 -7.85 -10.84
N LYS A 22 -5.16 -7.77 -10.78
CA LYS A 22 -4.28 -8.61 -11.60
C LYS A 22 -4.47 -10.09 -11.30
N VAL A 23 -4.55 -10.48 -10.01
CA VAL A 23 -4.83 -11.87 -9.62
C VAL A 23 -6.19 -12.32 -10.15
N ALA A 24 -7.26 -11.55 -9.88
CA ALA A 24 -8.62 -11.91 -10.28
C ALA A 24 -8.78 -12.03 -11.83
N SER A 25 -8.07 -11.20 -12.58
CA SER A 25 -8.12 -11.17 -14.05
C SER A 25 -7.03 -12.00 -14.72
N GLN A 26 -6.22 -12.74 -13.97
CA GLN A 26 -5.12 -13.58 -14.48
C GLN A 26 -4.08 -12.81 -15.31
N HIS A 27 -3.82 -11.56 -14.91
CA HIS A 27 -2.73 -10.76 -15.46
C HIS A 27 -1.45 -10.97 -14.67
N PRO A 28 -0.27 -10.96 -15.31
CA PRO A 28 0.99 -11.13 -14.63
C PRO A 28 1.30 -9.94 -13.70
N ILE A 29 1.95 -10.23 -12.59
CA ILE A 29 2.41 -9.27 -11.58
C ILE A 29 3.93 -9.18 -11.69
N ASP A 30 4.45 -8.00 -11.98
CA ASP A 30 5.90 -7.75 -11.99
C ASP A 30 6.40 -7.68 -10.55
N LEU A 31 7.35 -8.55 -10.23
CA LEU A 31 7.94 -8.67 -8.89
C LEU A 31 9.18 -7.79 -8.68
N THR A 32 9.61 -7.00 -9.66
CA THR A 32 10.82 -6.17 -9.52
C THR A 32 10.74 -5.20 -8.34
N MET A 33 9.53 -4.73 -7.95
CA MET A 33 9.28 -4.07 -6.66
C MET A 33 8.79 -5.09 -5.64
N GLY A 34 9.70 -5.91 -5.13
CA GLY A 34 9.37 -7.08 -4.32
C GLY A 34 8.70 -6.80 -2.97
N ASN A 35 8.84 -5.58 -2.44
CA ASN A 35 8.27 -5.23 -1.13
C ASN A 35 7.66 -3.83 -1.13
N VAL A 36 6.63 -3.66 -0.31
CA VAL A 36 5.92 -2.40 -0.10
C VAL A 36 5.58 -2.21 1.38
N ASN A 37 5.31 -0.97 1.78
CA ASN A 37 4.58 -0.71 3.02
C ASN A 37 3.36 0.16 2.73
N VAL A 38 2.23 -0.20 3.33
CA VAL A 38 0.91 0.35 3.02
C VAL A 38 0.19 0.81 4.29
N ILE A 39 -0.66 1.83 4.16
CA ILE A 39 -1.51 2.32 5.25
C ILE A 39 -2.93 2.54 4.75
N TRP A 40 -3.94 2.26 5.58
CA TRP A 40 -5.31 2.62 5.26
C TRP A 40 -5.47 4.15 5.14
N GLN A 41 -6.18 4.61 4.10
CA GLN A 41 -6.35 6.06 3.84
C GLN A 41 -7.00 6.80 5.03
N GLY A 42 -7.94 6.16 5.74
CA GLY A 42 -8.57 6.75 6.93
C GLY A 42 -7.57 6.99 8.06
N ASP A 43 -6.68 6.03 8.32
CA ASP A 43 -5.61 6.17 9.32
C ASP A 43 -4.59 7.24 8.91
N ALA A 44 -4.22 7.28 7.62
CA ALA A 44 -3.35 8.32 7.10
C ALA A 44 -3.95 9.72 7.31
N ASN A 45 -5.24 9.89 7.01
CA ASN A 45 -5.95 11.16 7.21
C ASN A 45 -5.99 11.55 8.70
N ALA A 46 -6.29 10.61 9.59
CA ALA A 46 -6.30 10.84 11.04
C ALA A 46 -4.93 11.30 11.56
N ILE A 47 -3.84 10.69 11.07
CA ILE A 47 -2.47 11.09 11.42
C ILE A 47 -2.15 12.48 10.86
N VAL A 48 -2.52 12.77 9.61
CA VAL A 48 -2.29 14.09 9.00
C VAL A 48 -2.98 15.20 9.80
N LEU A 49 -4.22 15.00 10.23
CA LEU A 49 -4.93 15.96 11.08
C LEU A 49 -4.23 16.15 12.43
N ARG A 50 -3.78 15.08 13.05
CA ARG A 50 -3.02 15.17 14.32
C ARG A 50 -1.65 15.81 14.15
N ALA A 51 -1.04 15.72 12.97
CA ALA A 51 0.28 16.30 12.69
C ALA A 51 0.30 17.83 12.68
N PHE A 52 -0.86 18.53 12.71
CA PHE A 52 -0.93 19.97 12.92
C PHE A 52 -0.28 20.38 14.25
N THR A 53 -0.28 19.51 15.26
CA THR A 53 0.39 19.77 16.56
C THR A 53 1.92 19.84 16.46
N LEU A 54 2.49 19.39 15.33
CA LEU A 54 3.93 19.40 15.06
C LEU A 54 4.36 20.58 14.16
N CYS A 55 3.44 21.50 13.84
CA CYS A 55 3.75 22.63 12.96
C CYS A 55 4.70 23.61 13.65
N GLN A 56 5.86 23.82 13.00
CA GLN A 56 6.89 24.72 13.48
C GLN A 56 7.79 25.20 12.33
N SER A 57 8.67 26.15 12.63
CA SER A 57 9.73 26.62 11.73
C SER A 57 11.12 26.39 12.37
N PRO A 58 12.05 25.67 11.74
CA PRO A 58 11.89 24.95 10.47
C PRO A 58 10.91 23.78 10.59
N PRO A 59 10.31 23.32 9.46
CA PRO A 59 9.26 22.30 9.49
C PRO A 59 9.78 20.94 9.92
N VAL A 60 8.97 20.22 10.69
CA VAL A 60 9.19 18.79 10.98
C VAL A 60 8.89 17.97 9.72
N ILE A 61 9.80 17.07 9.35
CA ILE A 61 9.56 16.07 8.30
C ILE A 61 9.08 14.78 8.95
N LEU A 62 7.95 14.26 8.47
CA LEU A 62 7.32 13.04 8.96
C LEU A 62 6.98 12.11 7.80
N ASN A 63 7.59 10.92 7.81
CA ASN A 63 7.23 9.86 6.89
C ASN A 63 5.97 9.14 7.41
N LEU A 64 5.03 8.87 6.53
CA LEU A 64 3.74 8.27 6.83
C LEU A 64 3.45 7.09 5.90
N SER A 65 3.31 5.90 6.48
CA SER A 65 2.84 4.65 5.89
C SER A 65 2.56 3.65 7.01
N GLY A 66 2.21 2.40 6.67
CA GLY A 66 2.12 1.32 7.65
C GLY A 66 3.49 0.87 8.17
N PRO A 67 3.52 0.13 9.29
CA PRO A 67 4.75 -0.33 9.93
C PRO A 67 5.42 -1.50 9.23
N GLU A 68 4.65 -2.29 8.49
CA GLU A 68 5.07 -3.57 7.95
C GLU A 68 5.76 -3.42 6.60
N THR A 69 6.81 -4.19 6.38
CA THR A 69 7.37 -4.45 5.05
C THR A 69 6.71 -5.71 4.51
N VAL A 70 5.91 -5.57 3.47
CA VAL A 70 5.08 -6.67 2.94
C VAL A 70 5.57 -7.08 1.56
N SER A 71 5.77 -8.38 1.36
CA SER A 71 6.13 -8.94 0.05
C SER A 71 4.95 -8.85 -0.92
N VAL A 72 5.20 -8.35 -2.13
CA VAL A 72 4.21 -8.30 -3.22
C VAL A 72 3.76 -9.72 -3.59
N ARG A 73 4.68 -10.69 -3.63
CA ARG A 73 4.37 -12.11 -3.85
C ARG A 73 3.44 -12.65 -2.76
N HIS A 74 3.69 -12.31 -1.49
CA HIS A 74 2.81 -12.72 -0.38
C HIS A 74 1.40 -12.14 -0.54
N LEU A 75 1.28 -10.85 -0.87
CA LEU A 75 -0.01 -10.20 -1.13
C LEU A 75 -0.79 -10.89 -2.27
N ALA A 76 -0.11 -11.16 -3.38
CA ALA A 76 -0.71 -11.85 -4.52
C ALA A 76 -1.20 -13.25 -4.15
N ASN A 77 -0.40 -14.03 -3.40
CA ASN A 77 -0.81 -15.35 -2.92
C ASN A 77 -2.02 -15.27 -1.99
N ARG A 78 -2.07 -14.30 -1.08
CA ARG A 78 -3.24 -14.09 -0.20
C ARG A 78 -4.51 -13.77 -0.99
N PHE A 79 -4.43 -12.91 -2.01
CA PHE A 79 -5.55 -12.68 -2.92
C PHE A 79 -5.91 -13.95 -3.74
N GLY A 80 -4.90 -14.70 -4.16
CA GLY A 80 -5.10 -15.97 -4.85
C GLY A 80 -5.88 -16.99 -4.02
N GLU A 81 -5.56 -17.11 -2.72
CA GLU A 81 -6.31 -17.95 -1.78
C GLU A 81 -7.77 -17.51 -1.65
N ILE A 82 -8.04 -16.20 -1.57
CA ILE A 82 -9.41 -15.67 -1.44
C ILE A 82 -10.21 -15.86 -2.73
N PHE A 83 -9.57 -15.73 -3.89
CA PHE A 83 -10.23 -15.84 -5.20
C PHE A 83 -10.24 -17.25 -5.79
N ASP A 84 -9.64 -18.23 -5.09
CA ASP A 84 -9.40 -19.60 -5.60
C ASP A 84 -8.70 -19.58 -6.97
N THR A 85 -7.62 -18.79 -7.08
CA THR A 85 -6.95 -18.48 -8.34
C THR A 85 -5.45 -18.39 -8.11
N LEU A 86 -4.64 -19.06 -8.92
CA LEU A 86 -3.19 -18.98 -8.81
C LEU A 86 -2.66 -17.68 -9.43
N PRO A 87 -1.91 -16.84 -8.71
CA PRO A 87 -1.27 -15.66 -9.26
C PRO A 87 -0.25 -16.02 -10.34
N ILE A 88 -0.18 -15.18 -11.37
CA ILE A 88 0.86 -15.26 -12.39
C ILE A 88 1.92 -14.22 -12.08
N PHE A 89 3.19 -14.65 -12.02
CA PHE A 89 4.31 -13.77 -11.74
C PHE A 89 5.18 -13.60 -12.96
N GLU A 90 5.71 -12.40 -13.14
CA GLU A 90 6.78 -12.09 -14.08
C GLU A 90 7.91 -11.38 -13.34
N SER A 91 9.14 -11.49 -13.88
CA SER A 91 10.35 -10.98 -13.26
C SER A 91 10.68 -11.64 -11.90
N GLU A 92 11.78 -11.24 -11.30
CA GLU A 92 12.21 -11.63 -9.97
C GLU A 92 12.33 -10.40 -9.08
N GLU A 93 12.25 -10.60 -7.77
CA GLU A 93 12.41 -9.54 -6.78
C GLU A 93 13.80 -8.92 -6.86
N SER A 94 13.86 -7.59 -7.02
CA SER A 94 15.13 -6.87 -6.93
C SER A 94 15.63 -6.81 -5.48
N GLU A 95 16.93 -6.64 -5.29
CA GLU A 95 17.57 -6.49 -3.98
C GLU A 95 17.08 -5.26 -3.18
N THR A 96 16.47 -4.29 -3.86
CA THR A 96 16.00 -3.03 -3.25
C THR A 96 14.53 -2.80 -3.53
N SER A 97 13.85 -2.10 -2.62
CA SER A 97 12.46 -1.66 -2.76
C SER A 97 12.29 -0.22 -2.26
N LEU A 98 11.26 0.48 -2.78
CA LEU A 98 10.90 1.82 -2.33
C LEU A 98 10.08 1.73 -1.03
N LEU A 99 10.78 1.73 0.10
CA LEU A 99 10.20 1.64 1.43
C LEU A 99 10.35 2.96 2.19
N THR A 100 9.42 3.21 3.08
CA THR A 100 9.41 4.40 3.93
C THR A 100 9.59 4.01 5.40
N ASN A 101 10.62 4.54 6.07
CA ASN A 101 10.78 4.37 7.50
C ASN A 101 9.81 5.28 8.26
N THR A 102 8.82 4.68 8.89
CA THR A 102 7.73 5.34 9.63
C THR A 102 7.88 5.30 11.15
N SER A 103 9.00 4.80 11.67
CA SER A 103 9.22 4.61 13.12
C SER A 103 8.98 5.87 13.94
N ARG A 104 9.40 7.05 13.42
CA ARG A 104 9.14 8.34 14.10
C ARG A 104 7.65 8.66 14.17
N CYS A 105 6.91 8.41 13.10
CA CYS A 105 5.47 8.64 13.06
C CYS A 105 4.75 7.77 14.10
N HIS A 106 5.05 6.48 14.12
CA HIS A 106 4.43 5.53 15.05
C HIS A 106 4.80 5.82 16.52
N LYS A 107 6.02 6.30 16.78
CA LYS A 107 6.42 6.73 18.12
C LYS A 107 5.61 7.93 18.63
N ILE A 108 5.22 8.85 17.74
CA ILE A 108 4.48 10.07 18.11
C ILE A 108 2.97 9.80 18.18
N PHE A 109 2.40 9.10 17.20
CA PHE A 109 0.97 8.98 17.01
C PHE A 109 0.39 7.60 17.30
N GLY A 110 1.23 6.59 17.53
CA GLY A 110 0.85 5.19 17.63
C GLY A 110 0.76 4.52 16.26
N TYR A 111 0.41 3.26 16.26
CA TYR A 111 0.22 2.45 15.04
C TYR A 111 -1.12 2.75 14.36
N PRO A 112 -1.24 2.51 13.04
CA PRO A 112 -2.52 2.50 12.34
C PRO A 112 -3.54 1.58 13.01
N GLN A 113 -4.83 1.91 12.88
CA GLN A 113 -5.91 1.12 13.49
C GLN A 113 -6.33 -0.06 12.60
N VAL A 114 -6.20 0.08 11.28
CA VAL A 114 -6.59 -0.94 10.32
C VAL A 114 -5.38 -1.81 10.00
N PRO A 115 -5.38 -3.10 10.39
CA PRO A 115 -4.29 -4.03 10.09
C PRO A 115 -4.30 -4.44 8.61
N LEU A 116 -3.17 -4.98 8.15
CA LEU A 116 -2.99 -5.40 6.76
C LEU A 116 -4.03 -6.43 6.31
N ASP A 117 -4.28 -7.45 7.11
CA ASP A 117 -5.26 -8.50 6.75
C ASP A 117 -6.66 -7.94 6.52
N GLN A 118 -7.08 -6.96 7.31
CA GLN A 118 -8.37 -6.29 7.13
C GLN A 118 -8.42 -5.50 5.80
N MET A 119 -7.32 -4.84 5.42
CA MET A 119 -7.23 -4.17 4.12
C MET A 119 -7.32 -5.18 2.97
N ILE A 120 -6.65 -6.33 3.09
CA ILE A 120 -6.70 -7.41 2.09
C ILE A 120 -8.15 -7.93 1.94
N GLU A 121 -8.83 -8.23 3.03
CA GLU A 121 -10.22 -8.71 3.02
C GLU A 121 -11.16 -7.69 2.37
N TRP A 122 -11.05 -6.42 2.73
CA TRP A 122 -11.90 -5.37 2.16
C TRP A 122 -11.67 -5.17 0.67
N VAL A 123 -10.40 -5.16 0.23
CA VAL A 123 -10.06 -5.02 -1.17
C VAL A 123 -10.50 -6.24 -1.97
N ALA A 124 -10.30 -7.46 -1.44
CA ALA A 124 -10.76 -8.67 -2.08
C ALA A 124 -12.29 -8.68 -2.27
N TYR A 125 -13.04 -8.35 -1.22
CA TYR A 125 -14.49 -8.21 -1.31
C TYR A 125 -14.89 -7.17 -2.36
N TRP A 126 -14.21 -6.00 -2.39
CA TRP A 126 -14.50 -4.94 -3.35
C TRP A 126 -14.30 -5.38 -4.81
N VAL A 127 -13.26 -6.17 -5.07
CA VAL A 127 -13.01 -6.76 -6.40
C VAL A 127 -14.09 -7.78 -6.74
N GLN A 128 -14.46 -8.67 -5.82
CA GLN A 128 -15.49 -9.69 -6.03
C GLN A 128 -16.86 -9.12 -6.39
N ILE A 129 -17.24 -7.98 -5.80
CA ILE A 129 -18.52 -7.32 -6.12
C ILE A 129 -18.42 -6.36 -7.30
N ASN A 130 -17.30 -6.31 -8.02
CA ASN A 130 -17.02 -5.36 -9.10
C ASN A 130 -17.22 -3.90 -8.65
N GLY A 131 -16.73 -3.55 -7.46
CA GLY A 131 -16.84 -2.22 -6.90
C GLY A 131 -16.21 -1.14 -7.79
N ILE A 132 -16.79 0.06 -7.79
CA ILE A 132 -16.31 1.18 -8.63
C ILE A 132 -14.88 1.57 -8.23
N THR A 133 -13.99 1.72 -9.21
CA THR A 133 -12.60 2.13 -9.03
C THR A 133 -12.31 3.46 -9.73
N LEU A 134 -11.18 4.09 -9.38
CA LEU A 134 -10.72 5.30 -10.05
C LEU A 134 -10.09 5.04 -11.42
N ASN A 135 -9.89 3.79 -11.79
CA ASN A 135 -9.24 3.36 -13.04
C ASN A 135 -7.87 4.03 -13.27
N LYS A 136 -7.11 4.23 -12.19
CA LYS A 136 -5.77 4.78 -12.22
C LYS A 136 -4.79 3.73 -11.70
N PRO A 137 -3.82 3.26 -12.51
CA PRO A 137 -2.76 2.41 -12.01
C PRO A 137 -1.88 3.18 -11.01
N THR A 138 -1.40 2.51 -9.97
CA THR A 138 -0.51 3.12 -8.98
C THR A 138 0.92 3.29 -9.49
N LYS A 139 1.27 2.55 -10.56
CA LYS A 139 2.63 2.49 -11.10
C LYS A 139 3.69 2.07 -10.07
N PHE A 140 3.31 1.32 -9.04
CA PHE A 140 4.21 0.92 -7.96
C PHE A 140 5.42 0.09 -8.45
N GLU A 141 5.27 -0.58 -9.59
CA GLU A 141 6.31 -1.39 -10.24
C GLU A 141 7.41 -0.53 -10.90
N ILE A 142 7.15 0.78 -11.14
CA ILE A 142 8.08 1.67 -11.85
C ILE A 142 9.21 2.11 -10.91
N ARG A 143 10.46 1.88 -11.34
CA ARG A 143 11.67 2.15 -10.56
C ARG A 143 12.50 3.33 -11.06
N ASN A 144 12.11 3.99 -12.15
CA ASN A 144 12.86 5.06 -12.79
C ASN A 144 12.59 6.47 -12.21
N GLY A 145 11.77 6.57 -11.15
CA GLY A 145 11.40 7.84 -10.52
C GLY A 145 10.38 8.68 -11.30
N GLN A 146 9.79 8.14 -12.37
CA GLN A 146 8.73 8.79 -13.16
C GLN A 146 7.36 8.20 -12.78
N PHE A 147 6.71 8.80 -11.79
CA PHE A 147 5.44 8.35 -11.22
C PHE A 147 4.25 9.08 -11.84
#